data_e8a1b2f0dda09c731e6fdf7c4b0d02c1
#
_entry.id   e8a1b2f0dda09c731e6fdf7c4b0d02c1
#
_cell.length_a   1.000
_cell.length_b   1.000
_cell.length_c   1.000
_cell.angle_alpha   90.00
_cell.angle_beta   90.00
_cell.angle_gamma   90.00
#
_symmetry.space_group_name_H-M   'P 1'
#
loop_
_entity.id
_entity.type
_entity.pdbx_description
1 polymer ?
#
loop_
_entity_poly.entity_id
_entity_poly.type
_entity_poly.pdbx_seq_one_letter_code
_entity_poly.pdbx_strand_id
1 'polypeptide(L)'
;YTIQEEGPKDGPDMLRILEPNDRLPGFRNRYFIWRYDLQTGLYEQLTYGHNNTFINDVSADSRYLLFSTSEQDYTSLPHSSNSMYKLDLQSMAVDTLWEKAQYINGATFSPDGKQLMVFGSGNAFDNIGLNIKEGQISNTYDGQLFLYDPATRKAKALTKDFNPNVTSAQWSKFDGQIYMLTEDQDYQRIYTCNPVNGKIRRLDLPEDVIYNYSLAETAPVMYYYGQSVSNANRLYSYNTKNNKTQLIYDLSADKLKDIKFGEVHDWNFTSTDGTVIQGRYYLPPNFDASRKYPMIVYYYGGTSPTNRALEFSYSMHMYAALGYVVYTLNPSGTTGFGQEFAARHVNAWGDKTADEIIQGTEQ
;
A
#
# COMPACT_ATOMS: atom_id res chain seq x y z
N TYR A 1 25.82 -15.16 -16.76
CA TYR A 1 24.71 -14.74 -17.59
C TYR A 1 25.02 -13.39 -18.23
N THR A 2 25.05 -13.31 -19.53
CA THR A 2 25.35 -12.08 -20.24
C THR A 2 24.25 -11.79 -21.24
N ILE A 3 23.54 -10.71 -21.00
CA ILE A 3 22.51 -10.22 -21.92
C ILE A 3 23.11 -9.83 -23.28
N GLN A 4 24.42 -9.51 -23.30
CA GLN A 4 25.19 -9.19 -24.50
C GLN A 4 25.15 -10.32 -25.53
N GLU A 5 25.03 -11.56 -25.11
CA GLU A 5 25.01 -12.73 -25.99
C GLU A 5 23.62 -13.04 -26.55
N GLU A 6 22.56 -12.65 -25.79
CA GLU A 6 21.19 -13.07 -26.06
C GLU A 6 20.24 -11.90 -26.38
N GLY A 7 20.60 -10.69 -26.01
CA GLY A 7 19.78 -9.50 -26.22
C GLY A 7 19.78 -8.99 -27.66
N PRO A 8 18.74 -8.28 -28.07
CA PRO A 8 18.71 -7.65 -29.38
C PRO A 8 19.77 -6.56 -29.48
N LYS A 9 20.38 -6.44 -30.65
CA LYS A 9 21.35 -5.39 -30.95
C LYS A 9 20.72 -4.32 -31.83
N ASP A 10 20.81 -3.07 -31.41
CA ASP A 10 20.31 -1.91 -32.15
C ASP A 10 21.37 -1.30 -33.08
N GLY A 11 22.40 -2.06 -33.40
CA GLY A 11 23.51 -1.69 -34.23
C GLY A 11 24.69 -2.62 -33.96
N PRO A 12 25.79 -2.49 -34.73
CA PRO A 12 26.90 -3.43 -34.64
C PRO A 12 27.54 -3.47 -33.24
N ASP A 13 27.54 -2.35 -32.52
CA ASP A 13 28.20 -2.24 -31.21
C ASP A 13 27.25 -1.81 -30.07
N MET A 14 25.94 -1.86 -30.30
CA MET A 14 24.93 -1.50 -29.28
C MET A 14 24.16 -2.70 -28.80
N LEU A 15 24.01 -2.81 -27.50
CA LEU A 15 23.13 -3.75 -26.83
C LEU A 15 21.96 -2.98 -26.18
N ARG A 16 20.76 -3.28 -26.60
CA ARG A 16 19.55 -2.72 -26.00
C ARG A 16 19.25 -3.40 -24.67
N ILE A 17 19.28 -2.61 -23.60
CA ILE A 17 18.85 -3.04 -22.26
C ILE A 17 17.47 -2.47 -22.03
N LEU A 18 16.46 -3.33 -22.00
CA LEU A 18 15.04 -2.93 -21.88
C LEU A 18 14.69 -2.54 -20.45
N GLU A 19 15.38 -3.13 -19.47
CA GLU A 19 15.08 -2.94 -18.06
C GLU A 19 16.37 -3.12 -17.24
N PRO A 20 16.65 -2.28 -16.23
CA PRO A 20 17.91 -2.33 -15.46
C PRO A 20 18.21 -3.69 -14.82
N ASN A 21 17.17 -4.44 -14.43
CA ASN A 21 17.31 -5.74 -13.80
C ASN A 21 17.56 -6.89 -14.78
N ASP A 22 17.43 -6.67 -16.09
CA ASP A 22 17.63 -7.70 -17.12
C ASP A 22 19.04 -8.32 -17.09
N ARG A 23 20.00 -7.62 -16.55
CA ARG A 23 21.37 -8.09 -16.28
C ARG A 23 21.48 -9.04 -15.07
N LEU A 24 20.45 -9.12 -14.22
CA LEU A 24 20.51 -9.92 -13.00
C LEU A 24 20.20 -11.40 -13.27
N PRO A 25 20.91 -12.33 -12.61
CA PRO A 25 20.57 -13.73 -12.69
C PRO A 25 19.12 -13.98 -12.28
N GLY A 26 18.41 -14.78 -13.04
CA GLY A 26 17.02 -15.13 -12.74
C GLY A 26 15.97 -14.16 -13.26
N PHE A 27 16.34 -12.97 -13.76
CA PHE A 27 15.37 -12.01 -14.32
C PHE A 27 14.50 -12.64 -15.42
N ARG A 28 15.05 -13.51 -16.25
CA ARG A 28 14.34 -14.20 -17.32
C ARG A 28 13.73 -15.54 -16.93
N ASN A 29 13.80 -15.91 -15.65
CA ASN A 29 13.11 -17.10 -15.15
C ASN A 29 11.60 -16.95 -15.38
N ARG A 30 10.95 -18.09 -15.63
CA ARG A 30 9.50 -18.16 -15.77
C ARG A 30 8.93 -18.93 -14.60
N TYR A 31 7.85 -18.42 -14.06
CA TYR A 31 7.14 -18.98 -12.92
C TYR A 31 5.79 -19.49 -13.38
N PHE A 32 5.52 -20.75 -13.06
CA PHE A 32 4.26 -21.43 -13.39
C PHE A 32 3.63 -22.00 -12.13
N ILE A 33 2.33 -22.18 -12.14
CA ILE A 33 1.57 -22.74 -11.05
C ILE A 33 1.52 -24.25 -11.19
N TRP A 34 1.80 -24.94 -10.09
CA TRP A 34 1.77 -26.40 -10.01
C TRP A 34 0.81 -26.82 -8.90
N ARG A 35 0.10 -27.93 -9.10
CA ARG A 35 -0.68 -28.62 -8.08
C ARG A 35 0.10 -29.84 -7.62
N TYR A 36 0.22 -30.00 -6.29
CA TYR A 36 0.86 -31.14 -5.65
C TYR A 36 -0.14 -31.86 -4.78
N ASP A 37 -0.29 -33.18 -4.96
CA ASP A 37 -1.11 -34.04 -4.12
C ASP A 37 -0.28 -34.60 -2.97
N LEU A 38 -0.62 -34.20 -1.75
CA LEU A 38 0.12 -34.56 -0.55
C LEU A 38 -0.01 -36.06 -0.18
N GLN A 39 -1.06 -36.75 -0.67
CA GLN A 39 -1.30 -38.16 -0.36
C GLN A 39 -0.55 -39.08 -1.33
N THR A 40 -0.60 -38.76 -2.61
CA THR A 40 -0.01 -39.58 -3.67
C THR A 40 1.43 -39.19 -4.02
N GLY A 41 1.85 -37.97 -3.67
CA GLY A 41 3.13 -37.40 -4.08
C GLY A 41 3.18 -36.97 -5.55
N LEU A 42 2.07 -37.04 -6.27
CA LEU A 42 2.00 -36.61 -7.67
C LEU A 42 1.86 -35.11 -7.79
N TYR A 43 2.39 -34.57 -8.85
CA TYR A 43 2.26 -33.14 -9.18
C TYR A 43 1.94 -32.94 -10.66
N GLU A 44 1.24 -31.87 -10.96
CA GLU A 44 0.92 -31.47 -12.32
C GLU A 44 1.06 -29.96 -12.50
N GLN A 45 1.48 -29.56 -13.68
CA GLN A 45 1.57 -28.14 -14.05
C GLN A 45 0.21 -27.64 -14.49
N LEU A 46 -0.26 -26.55 -13.88
CA LEU A 46 -1.56 -25.95 -14.16
C LEU A 46 -1.49 -24.83 -15.19
N THR A 47 -0.35 -24.15 -15.31
CA THR A 47 -0.19 -23.00 -16.22
C THR A 47 1.04 -23.17 -17.10
N TYR A 48 0.93 -22.68 -18.34
CA TYR A 48 1.94 -22.81 -19.39
C TYR A 48 2.08 -21.49 -20.15
N GLY A 49 3.11 -21.36 -20.98
CA GLY A 49 3.27 -20.22 -21.88
C GLY A 49 4.56 -19.44 -21.68
N HIS A 50 4.56 -18.19 -22.14
CA HIS A 50 5.75 -17.34 -22.13
C HIS A 50 5.78 -16.34 -20.99
N ASN A 51 4.64 -16.07 -20.34
CA ASN A 51 4.52 -15.10 -19.27
C ASN A 51 4.57 -15.77 -17.90
N ASN A 52 5.06 -15.06 -16.91
CA ASN A 52 4.98 -15.48 -15.53
C ASN A 52 3.53 -15.55 -15.08
N THR A 53 3.20 -16.55 -14.25
CA THR A 53 1.87 -16.71 -13.67
C THR A 53 1.95 -16.60 -12.15
N PHE A 54 0.98 -15.91 -11.57
CA PHE A 54 0.92 -15.62 -10.13
C PHE A 54 -0.44 -16.04 -9.58
N ILE A 55 -0.43 -16.76 -8.46
CA ILE A 55 -1.64 -17.07 -7.70
C ILE A 55 -2.13 -15.78 -7.05
N ASN A 56 -3.40 -15.46 -7.27
CA ASN A 56 -4.06 -14.35 -6.61
C ASN A 56 -4.92 -14.83 -5.43
N ASP A 57 -5.75 -15.86 -5.65
CA ASP A 57 -6.61 -16.41 -4.61
C ASP A 57 -7.14 -17.81 -4.98
N VAL A 58 -7.68 -18.52 -3.99
CA VAL A 58 -8.43 -19.75 -4.15
C VAL A 58 -9.81 -19.56 -3.53
N SER A 59 -10.87 -19.93 -4.28
CA SER A 59 -12.23 -19.79 -3.76
C SER A 59 -12.47 -20.60 -2.48
N ALA A 60 -13.41 -20.16 -1.64
CA ALA A 60 -13.68 -20.77 -0.34
C ALA A 60 -14.04 -22.27 -0.41
N ASP A 61 -14.63 -22.72 -1.50
CA ASP A 61 -14.95 -24.12 -1.78
C ASP A 61 -13.77 -24.91 -2.42
N SER A 62 -12.60 -24.27 -2.58
CA SER A 62 -11.40 -24.81 -3.20
C SER A 62 -11.58 -25.27 -4.66
N ARG A 63 -12.63 -24.84 -5.31
CA ARG A 63 -12.94 -25.23 -6.70
C ARG A 63 -12.24 -24.35 -7.73
N TYR A 64 -12.12 -23.05 -7.46
CA TYR A 64 -11.60 -22.09 -8.43
C TYR A 64 -10.26 -21.51 -7.96
N LEU A 65 -9.32 -21.48 -8.87
CA LEU A 65 -8.06 -20.76 -8.73
C LEU A 65 -8.14 -19.46 -9.51
N LEU A 66 -7.88 -18.33 -8.85
CA LEU A 66 -7.69 -17.03 -9.47
C LEU A 66 -6.20 -16.82 -9.69
N PHE A 67 -5.79 -16.60 -10.93
CA PHE A 67 -4.39 -16.35 -11.26
C PHE A 67 -4.25 -15.26 -12.31
N SER A 68 -3.09 -14.63 -12.32
CA SER A 68 -2.76 -13.57 -13.28
C SER A 68 -1.50 -13.89 -14.07
N THR A 69 -1.39 -13.26 -15.24
CA THR A 69 -0.14 -13.12 -15.99
C THR A 69 0.24 -11.66 -16.09
N SER A 70 1.53 -11.37 -16.22
CA SER A 70 2.04 -10.02 -16.45
C SER A 70 2.84 -9.97 -17.73
N GLU A 71 2.57 -8.95 -18.54
CA GLU A 71 3.32 -8.63 -19.76
C GLU A 71 4.02 -7.28 -19.60
N GLN A 72 5.23 -7.16 -20.16
CA GLN A 72 5.99 -5.92 -20.21
C GLN A 72 5.91 -5.32 -21.61
N ASP A 73 5.54 -4.05 -21.68
CA ASP A 73 5.58 -3.24 -22.89
C ASP A 73 6.29 -1.91 -22.58
N TYR A 74 7.55 -1.81 -22.95
CA TYR A 74 8.37 -0.63 -22.68
C TYR A 74 8.04 0.57 -23.60
N THR A 75 7.11 0.41 -24.52
CA THR A 75 6.62 1.49 -25.39
C THR A 75 5.38 2.19 -24.84
N SER A 76 4.76 1.62 -23.80
CA SER A 76 3.56 2.16 -23.14
C SER A 76 3.85 2.66 -21.73
N LEU A 77 2.97 3.49 -21.17
CA LEU A 77 2.95 3.86 -19.76
C LEU A 77 1.57 3.54 -19.18
N PRO A 78 1.51 2.75 -18.09
CA PRO A 78 2.61 2.02 -17.44
C PRO A 78 3.20 0.92 -18.34
N HIS A 79 4.45 0.54 -18.08
CA HIS A 79 5.18 -0.46 -18.87
C HIS A 79 4.69 -1.90 -18.67
N SER A 80 3.73 -2.13 -17.78
CA SER A 80 3.20 -3.46 -17.49
C SER A 80 1.68 -3.50 -17.58
N SER A 81 1.18 -4.63 -18.00
CA SER A 81 -0.24 -4.96 -18.00
C SER A 81 -0.48 -6.34 -17.41
N ASN A 82 -1.65 -6.56 -16.83
CA ASN A 82 -2.06 -7.81 -16.22
C ASN A 82 -3.28 -8.40 -16.91
N SER A 83 -3.25 -9.72 -17.11
CA SER A 83 -4.43 -10.49 -17.48
C SER A 83 -4.83 -11.39 -16.30
N MET A 84 -6.12 -11.51 -16.03
CA MET A 84 -6.67 -12.27 -14.92
C MET A 84 -7.55 -13.41 -15.41
N TYR A 85 -7.35 -14.57 -14.81
CA TYR A 85 -7.99 -15.81 -15.20
C TYR A 85 -8.60 -16.51 -13.98
N LYS A 86 -9.73 -17.16 -14.19
CA LYS A 86 -10.36 -18.08 -13.24
C LYS A 86 -10.31 -19.49 -13.79
N LEU A 87 -9.54 -20.37 -13.15
CA LEU A 87 -9.42 -21.79 -13.49
C LEU A 87 -10.36 -22.62 -12.62
N ASP A 88 -11.24 -23.41 -13.22
CA ASP A 88 -11.98 -24.47 -12.53
C ASP A 88 -11.08 -25.69 -12.35
N LEU A 89 -10.69 -25.98 -11.11
CA LEU A 89 -9.75 -27.08 -10.77
C LEU A 89 -10.34 -28.49 -10.98
N GLN A 90 -11.65 -28.61 -11.24
CA GLN A 90 -12.30 -29.89 -11.54
C GLN A 90 -12.38 -30.14 -13.04
N SER A 91 -12.86 -29.19 -13.79
CA SER A 91 -13.03 -29.31 -15.25
C SER A 91 -11.82 -28.86 -16.05
N MET A 92 -10.87 -28.18 -15.41
CA MET A 92 -9.70 -27.52 -16.02
C MET A 92 -10.09 -26.43 -17.05
N ALA A 93 -11.33 -25.97 -17.01
CA ALA A 93 -11.79 -24.85 -17.85
C ALA A 93 -11.26 -23.52 -17.31
N VAL A 94 -10.77 -22.69 -18.22
CA VAL A 94 -10.25 -21.35 -17.90
C VAL A 94 -11.23 -20.30 -18.42
N ASP A 95 -11.61 -19.38 -17.55
CA ASP A 95 -12.39 -18.19 -17.87
C ASP A 95 -11.49 -16.95 -17.78
N THR A 96 -11.36 -16.20 -18.88
CA THR A 96 -10.61 -14.96 -18.92
C THR A 96 -11.47 -13.81 -18.39
N LEU A 97 -11.09 -13.23 -17.26
CA LEU A 97 -11.84 -12.14 -16.62
C LEU A 97 -11.56 -10.79 -17.26
N TRP A 98 -10.28 -10.50 -17.51
CA TRP A 98 -9.81 -9.36 -18.32
C TRP A 98 -8.44 -9.67 -18.90
N GLU A 99 -8.08 -8.98 -19.96
CA GLU A 99 -6.79 -9.10 -20.63
C GLU A 99 -6.09 -7.74 -20.69
N LYS A 100 -4.78 -7.76 -20.52
CA LYS A 100 -3.87 -6.60 -20.66
C LYS A 100 -4.36 -5.33 -19.96
N ALA A 101 -5.02 -5.50 -18.82
CA ALA A 101 -5.46 -4.37 -18.02
C ALA A 101 -4.25 -3.72 -17.33
N GLN A 102 -4.22 -2.39 -17.39
CA GLN A 102 -3.25 -1.57 -16.69
C GLN A 102 -3.83 -1.11 -15.34
N TYR A 103 -2.95 -0.73 -14.40
CA TYR A 103 -3.33 -0.16 -13.11
C TYR A 103 -4.07 -1.10 -12.16
N ILE A 104 -4.08 -2.40 -12.45
CA ILE A 104 -4.63 -3.44 -11.58
C ILE A 104 -3.47 -4.25 -10.98
N ASN A 105 -3.45 -4.37 -9.64
CA ASN A 105 -2.38 -5.05 -8.91
C ASN A 105 -2.74 -6.49 -8.50
N GLY A 106 -4.02 -6.80 -8.34
CA GLY A 106 -4.49 -8.13 -7.97
C GLY A 106 -5.98 -8.17 -7.66
N ALA A 107 -6.48 -9.37 -7.41
CA ALA A 107 -7.87 -9.58 -7.04
C ALA A 107 -8.03 -10.79 -6.09
N THR A 108 -9.08 -10.79 -5.27
CA THR A 108 -9.47 -11.90 -4.41
C THR A 108 -10.96 -12.16 -4.52
N PHE A 109 -11.39 -13.40 -4.24
CA PHE A 109 -12.80 -13.73 -4.22
C PHE A 109 -13.55 -13.08 -3.04
N SER A 110 -14.80 -12.72 -3.24
CA SER A 110 -15.74 -12.51 -2.15
C SER A 110 -15.94 -13.81 -1.35
N PRO A 111 -16.34 -13.76 -0.08
CA PRO A 111 -16.58 -14.97 0.72
C PRO A 111 -17.56 -15.97 0.10
N ASP A 112 -18.51 -15.48 -0.69
CA ASP A 112 -19.51 -16.30 -1.42
C ASP A 112 -19.07 -16.68 -2.84
N GLY A 113 -17.87 -16.25 -3.27
CA GLY A 113 -17.30 -16.55 -4.58
C GLY A 113 -17.94 -15.86 -5.79
N LYS A 114 -18.93 -14.98 -5.56
CA LYS A 114 -19.71 -14.37 -6.66
C LYS A 114 -19.07 -13.11 -7.24
N GLN A 115 -18.32 -12.40 -6.44
CA GLN A 115 -17.65 -11.15 -6.83
C GLN A 115 -16.15 -11.26 -6.57
N LEU A 116 -15.40 -10.33 -7.15
CA LEU A 116 -13.99 -10.13 -6.82
C LEU A 116 -13.81 -8.75 -6.19
N MET A 117 -13.00 -8.70 -5.14
CA MET A 117 -12.38 -7.47 -4.67
C MET A 117 -11.11 -7.28 -5.48
N VAL A 118 -11.00 -6.17 -6.18
CA VAL A 118 -9.85 -5.84 -7.04
C VAL A 118 -9.10 -4.67 -6.43
N PHE A 119 -7.79 -4.80 -6.35
CA PHE A 119 -6.87 -3.77 -5.91
C PHE A 119 -6.14 -3.16 -7.11
N GLY A 120 -6.12 -1.83 -7.19
CA GLY A 120 -5.46 -1.10 -8.27
C GLY A 120 -5.31 0.38 -7.94
N SER A 121 -4.98 1.22 -8.91
CA SER A 121 -5.05 2.68 -8.77
C SER A 121 -6.38 3.22 -9.31
N GLY A 122 -6.63 4.51 -9.13
CA GLY A 122 -7.84 5.17 -9.63
C GLY A 122 -8.06 5.03 -11.14
N ASN A 123 -6.99 4.75 -11.89
CA ASN A 123 -7.04 4.56 -13.35
C ASN A 123 -7.58 3.18 -13.79
N ALA A 124 -7.70 2.21 -12.88
CA ALA A 124 -8.23 0.90 -13.24
C ALA A 124 -9.64 0.98 -13.82
N PHE A 125 -9.97 0.04 -14.71
CA PHE A 125 -11.29 -0.05 -15.35
C PHE A 125 -11.75 1.28 -16.00
N ASP A 126 -10.96 1.80 -16.92
CA ASP A 126 -11.28 3.04 -17.67
C ASP A 126 -11.47 4.27 -16.76
N ASN A 127 -10.62 4.41 -15.75
CA ASN A 127 -10.57 5.56 -14.86
C ASN A 127 -11.80 5.73 -13.93
N ILE A 128 -12.59 4.68 -13.68
CA ILE A 128 -13.80 4.82 -12.84
C ILE A 128 -13.51 5.19 -11.38
N GLY A 129 -12.27 4.95 -10.91
CA GLY A 129 -11.81 5.28 -9.56
C GLY A 129 -11.19 6.65 -9.41
N LEU A 130 -11.03 7.44 -10.49
CA LEU A 130 -10.35 8.73 -10.44
C LEU A 130 -11.16 9.82 -9.72
N ASN A 131 -10.49 10.54 -8.82
CA ASN A 131 -10.97 11.72 -8.13
C ASN A 131 -9.86 12.78 -8.06
N ILE A 132 -9.52 13.33 -9.24
CA ILE A 132 -8.49 14.36 -9.42
C ILE A 132 -9.09 15.55 -10.18
N LYS A 133 -8.41 16.70 -10.18
CA LYS A 133 -8.82 17.86 -10.96
C LYS A 133 -8.55 17.67 -12.45
N GLU A 134 -9.31 18.36 -13.27
CA GLU A 134 -9.09 18.40 -14.72
C GLU A 134 -7.65 18.88 -15.03
N GLY A 135 -6.98 18.20 -15.95
CA GLY A 135 -5.61 18.47 -16.34
C GLY A 135 -4.52 17.89 -15.44
N GLN A 136 -4.88 17.31 -14.28
CA GLN A 136 -3.92 16.58 -13.46
C GLN A 136 -3.66 15.17 -14.01
N ILE A 137 -2.46 14.65 -13.75
CA ILE A 137 -2.09 13.25 -13.97
C ILE A 137 -2.15 12.55 -12.61
N SER A 138 -2.86 11.43 -12.54
CA SER A 138 -3.01 10.67 -11.29
C SER A 138 -1.68 10.11 -10.80
N ASN A 139 -1.51 10.11 -9.48
CA ASN A 139 -0.46 9.35 -8.82
C ASN A 139 -0.90 7.88 -8.71
N THR A 140 -0.26 7.00 -9.47
CA THR A 140 -0.64 5.57 -9.53
C THR A 140 -0.25 4.77 -8.27
N TYR A 141 0.49 5.38 -7.34
CA TYR A 141 0.75 4.79 -6.01
C TYR A 141 -0.42 5.00 -5.02
N ASP A 142 -1.42 5.82 -5.38
CA ASP A 142 -2.66 5.94 -4.60
C ASP A 142 -3.56 4.74 -4.89
N GLY A 143 -3.57 3.79 -3.94
CA GLY A 143 -4.29 2.50 -4.07
C GLY A 143 -5.78 2.64 -3.80
N GLN A 144 -6.56 1.98 -4.65
CA GLN A 144 -8.02 1.98 -4.63
C GLN A 144 -8.58 0.56 -4.66
N LEU A 145 -9.79 0.38 -4.18
CA LEU A 145 -10.54 -0.87 -4.24
C LEU A 145 -11.74 -0.78 -5.18
N PHE A 146 -11.97 -1.89 -5.87
CA PHE A 146 -13.10 -2.08 -6.76
C PHE A 146 -13.81 -3.39 -6.44
N LEU A 147 -15.11 -3.46 -6.71
CA LEU A 147 -15.85 -4.70 -6.86
C LEU A 147 -15.98 -5.02 -8.34
N TYR A 148 -15.67 -6.25 -8.71
CA TYR A 148 -15.84 -6.75 -10.07
C TYR A 148 -16.80 -7.94 -10.05
N ASP A 149 -17.78 -7.91 -10.92
CA ASP A 149 -18.73 -9.00 -11.12
C ASP A 149 -18.30 -9.84 -12.35
N PRO A 150 -17.82 -11.07 -12.16
CA PRO A 150 -17.39 -11.93 -13.27
C PRO A 150 -18.50 -12.28 -14.24
N ALA A 151 -19.76 -12.34 -13.79
CA ALA A 151 -20.88 -12.70 -14.65
C ALA A 151 -21.27 -11.59 -15.63
N THR A 152 -21.23 -10.34 -15.18
CA THR A 152 -21.58 -9.17 -16.00
C THR A 152 -20.37 -8.45 -16.57
N ARG A 153 -19.15 -8.80 -16.15
CA ARG A 153 -17.88 -8.15 -16.52
C ARG A 153 -17.84 -6.66 -16.15
N LYS A 154 -18.55 -6.26 -15.11
CA LYS A 154 -18.62 -4.85 -14.67
C LYS A 154 -17.85 -4.64 -13.39
N ALA A 155 -17.17 -3.51 -13.33
CA ALA A 155 -16.49 -3.01 -12.14
C ALA A 155 -17.22 -1.81 -11.52
N LYS A 156 -17.11 -1.66 -10.19
CA LYS A 156 -17.60 -0.54 -9.40
C LYS A 156 -16.48 -0.09 -8.45
N ALA A 157 -16.12 1.19 -8.46
CA ALA A 157 -15.20 1.75 -7.50
C ALA A 157 -15.83 1.80 -6.09
N LEU A 158 -15.09 1.34 -5.08
CA LEU A 158 -15.50 1.39 -3.68
C LEU A 158 -14.93 2.58 -2.93
N THR A 159 -13.71 2.99 -3.27
CA THR A 159 -12.93 3.96 -2.48
C THR A 159 -12.61 5.25 -3.24
N LYS A 160 -13.27 5.52 -4.37
CA LYS A 160 -13.06 6.71 -5.21
C LYS A 160 -13.02 8.02 -4.41
N ASP A 161 -13.96 8.20 -3.47
CA ASP A 161 -14.13 9.42 -2.68
C ASP A 161 -13.52 9.27 -1.26
N PHE A 162 -12.66 8.29 -1.08
CA PHE A 162 -11.97 8.01 0.17
C PHE A 162 -10.54 8.52 0.11
N ASN A 163 -10.22 9.54 0.90
CA ASN A 163 -8.92 10.22 0.85
C ASN A 163 -7.72 9.38 1.31
N PRO A 164 -7.82 8.50 2.32
CA PRO A 164 -6.70 7.63 2.67
C PRO A 164 -6.33 6.69 1.53
N ASN A 165 -5.03 6.47 1.33
CA ASN A 165 -4.49 5.52 0.38
C ASN A 165 -4.66 4.08 0.89
N VAL A 166 -5.30 3.22 0.14
CA VAL A 166 -5.45 1.80 0.52
C VAL A 166 -4.19 1.04 0.15
N THR A 167 -3.50 0.47 1.15
CA THR A 167 -2.26 -0.30 0.95
C THR A 167 -2.49 -1.80 0.89
N SER A 168 -3.49 -2.30 1.61
CA SER A 168 -3.96 -3.69 1.53
C SER A 168 -5.39 -3.84 1.99
N ALA A 169 -6.04 -4.94 1.63
CA ALA A 169 -7.39 -5.22 2.07
C ALA A 169 -7.65 -6.73 2.20
N GLN A 170 -8.55 -7.10 3.11
CA GLN A 170 -9.05 -8.45 3.30
C GLN A 170 -10.57 -8.44 3.37
N TRP A 171 -11.21 -9.34 2.65
CA TRP A 171 -12.66 -9.52 2.74
C TRP A 171 -12.96 -10.57 3.81
N SER A 172 -13.56 -10.16 4.90
CA SER A 172 -13.85 -11.03 6.05
C SER A 172 -14.90 -12.08 5.71
N LYS A 173 -14.55 -13.35 5.91
CA LYS A 173 -15.49 -14.47 5.81
C LYS A 173 -16.47 -14.52 6.97
N PHE A 174 -16.11 -13.91 8.11
CA PHE A 174 -16.94 -13.93 9.32
C PHE A 174 -18.11 -12.95 9.25
N ASP A 175 -17.87 -11.69 8.86
CA ASP A 175 -18.89 -10.63 8.91
C ASP A 175 -19.19 -9.98 7.56
N GLY A 176 -18.51 -10.40 6.49
CA GLY A 176 -18.73 -9.90 5.14
C GLY A 176 -18.23 -8.46 4.90
N GLN A 177 -17.55 -7.84 5.87
CA GLN A 177 -16.95 -6.52 5.69
C GLN A 177 -15.58 -6.63 5.01
N ILE A 178 -15.21 -5.62 4.25
CA ILE A 178 -13.84 -5.46 3.74
C ILE A 178 -13.06 -4.65 4.77
N TYR A 179 -11.97 -5.20 5.28
CA TYR A 179 -11.03 -4.52 6.15
C TYR A 179 -9.89 -3.98 5.29
N MET A 180 -9.58 -2.70 5.44
CA MET A 180 -8.59 -1.98 4.64
C MET A 180 -7.49 -1.43 5.55
N LEU A 181 -6.25 -1.77 5.30
CA LEU A 181 -5.10 -1.05 5.86
C LEU A 181 -4.80 0.13 4.95
N THR A 182 -4.63 1.30 5.53
CA THR A 182 -4.53 2.54 4.77
C THR A 182 -3.44 3.45 5.31
N GLU A 183 -2.78 4.21 4.43
CA GLU A 183 -2.13 5.45 4.80
C GLU A 183 -3.21 6.53 4.91
N ASP A 184 -3.41 7.05 6.10
CA ASP A 184 -4.36 8.11 6.43
C ASP A 184 -3.57 9.30 6.98
N GLN A 185 -3.14 10.17 6.09
CA GLN A 185 -2.14 11.20 6.36
C GLN A 185 -0.82 10.55 6.82
N ASP A 186 -0.30 10.90 8.00
CA ASP A 186 0.90 10.30 8.58
C ASP A 186 0.64 9.10 9.50
N TYR A 187 -0.61 8.61 9.53
CA TYR A 187 -1.02 7.39 10.22
C TYR A 187 -1.12 6.21 9.26
N GLN A 188 -1.00 5.00 9.82
CA GLN A 188 -1.45 3.77 9.14
C GLN A 188 -2.58 3.16 9.96
N ARG A 189 -3.78 3.13 9.39
CA ARG A 189 -5.02 2.81 10.09
C ARG A 189 -5.80 1.72 9.40
N ILE A 190 -6.66 1.05 10.17
CA ILE A 190 -7.61 0.07 9.62
C ILE A 190 -8.99 0.69 9.53
N TYR A 191 -9.58 0.57 8.34
CA TYR A 191 -10.96 0.92 8.05
C TYR A 191 -11.75 -0.31 7.65
N THR A 192 -13.05 -0.31 7.88
CA THR A 192 -13.98 -1.28 7.29
C THR A 192 -14.80 -0.61 6.21
N CYS A 193 -15.05 -1.35 5.12
CA CYS A 193 -15.95 -0.95 4.05
C CYS A 193 -17.05 -2.00 3.90
N ASN A 194 -18.31 -1.56 3.91
CA ASN A 194 -19.42 -2.44 3.60
C ASN A 194 -19.54 -2.57 2.07
N PRO A 195 -19.34 -3.76 1.47
CA PRO A 195 -19.32 -3.92 0.03
C PRO A 195 -20.66 -3.64 -0.66
N VAL A 196 -21.77 -3.76 0.07
CA VAL A 196 -23.14 -3.58 -0.47
C VAL A 196 -23.48 -2.10 -0.64
N ASN A 197 -23.28 -1.30 0.41
CA ASN A 197 -23.66 0.11 0.43
C ASN A 197 -22.50 1.11 0.36
N GLY A 198 -21.25 0.63 0.36
CA GLY A 198 -20.04 1.44 0.27
C GLY A 198 -19.70 2.24 1.54
N LYS A 199 -20.40 2.00 2.67
CA LYS A 199 -20.14 2.74 3.91
C LYS A 199 -18.79 2.36 4.49
N ILE A 200 -17.91 3.36 4.66
CA ILE A 200 -16.57 3.20 5.24
C ILE A 200 -16.58 3.72 6.68
N ARG A 201 -15.88 3.01 7.58
CA ARG A 201 -15.75 3.35 8.99
C ARG A 201 -14.32 3.07 9.47
N ARG A 202 -13.68 4.04 10.12
CA ARG A 202 -12.40 3.85 10.80
C ARG A 202 -12.60 2.96 12.04
N LEU A 203 -11.66 2.05 12.28
CA LEU A 203 -11.55 1.36 13.56
C LEU A 203 -10.77 2.24 14.54
N ASP A 204 -11.28 2.31 15.78
CA ASP A 204 -10.59 3.02 16.86
C ASP A 204 -9.61 2.05 17.53
N LEU A 205 -8.36 2.12 17.11
CA LEU A 205 -7.26 1.26 17.55
C LEU A 205 -6.15 2.11 18.16
N PRO A 206 -5.45 1.60 19.18
CA PRO A 206 -4.53 2.42 20.01
C PRO A 206 -3.23 2.85 19.32
N GLU A 207 -2.81 2.19 18.23
CA GLU A 207 -1.54 2.51 17.59
C GLU A 207 -1.70 3.52 16.43
N ASP A 208 -0.69 4.37 16.23
CA ASP A 208 -0.65 5.35 15.15
C ASP A 208 -0.33 4.70 13.80
N VAL A 209 0.54 3.69 13.81
CA VAL A 209 1.05 3.00 12.62
C VAL A 209 0.85 1.51 12.76
N ILE A 210 -0.16 0.99 12.10
CA ILE A 210 -0.46 -0.44 12.05
C ILE A 210 0.21 -1.01 10.81
N TYR A 211 1.12 -1.98 11.00
CA TYR A 211 1.87 -2.56 9.88
C TYR A 211 1.17 -3.70 9.19
N ASN A 212 0.44 -4.50 9.96
CA ASN A 212 -0.27 -5.64 9.40
C ASN A 212 -1.39 -6.12 10.33
N TYR A 213 -2.33 -6.84 9.77
CA TYR A 213 -3.41 -7.47 10.50
C TYR A 213 -3.79 -8.82 9.87
N SER A 214 -4.49 -9.65 10.63
CA SER A 214 -5.02 -10.93 10.18
C SER A 214 -6.40 -11.16 10.80
N LEU A 215 -7.36 -11.53 9.96
CA LEU A 215 -8.73 -11.83 10.35
C LEU A 215 -8.91 -13.34 10.55
N ALA A 216 -9.57 -13.74 11.63
CA ALA A 216 -10.02 -15.11 11.78
C ALA A 216 -11.20 -15.37 10.82
N GLU A 217 -11.22 -16.55 10.17
CA GLU A 217 -12.26 -16.90 9.21
C GLU A 217 -13.62 -17.19 9.87
N THR A 218 -13.61 -17.76 11.08
CA THR A 218 -14.79 -18.32 11.73
C THR A 218 -15.13 -17.65 13.06
N ALA A 219 -14.39 -16.63 13.47
CA ALA A 219 -14.56 -15.95 14.75
C ALA A 219 -14.44 -14.42 14.59
N PRO A 220 -15.08 -13.63 15.49
CA PRO A 220 -15.02 -12.16 15.46
C PRO A 220 -13.67 -11.64 16.00
N VAL A 221 -12.56 -12.12 15.48
CA VAL A 221 -11.22 -11.81 16.00
C VAL A 221 -10.32 -11.34 14.86
N MET A 222 -9.65 -10.24 15.11
CA MET A 222 -8.53 -9.73 14.31
C MET A 222 -7.30 -9.61 15.22
N TYR A 223 -6.16 -10.08 14.76
CA TYR A 223 -4.85 -9.74 15.33
C TYR A 223 -4.20 -8.67 14.49
N TYR A 224 -3.54 -7.71 15.13
CA TYR A 224 -2.76 -6.70 14.44
C TYR A 224 -1.56 -6.29 15.28
N TYR A 225 -0.54 -5.72 14.63
CA TYR A 225 0.58 -5.12 15.34
C TYR A 225 0.91 -3.77 14.73
N GLY A 226 1.45 -2.92 15.57
CA GLY A 226 1.82 -1.57 15.20
C GLY A 226 2.64 -0.88 16.27
N GLN A 227 2.94 0.38 16.01
CA GLN A 227 3.67 1.25 16.91
C GLN A 227 3.12 2.68 16.83
N SER A 228 3.59 3.53 17.75
CA SER A 228 3.26 4.95 17.77
C SER A 228 4.54 5.78 17.92
N VAL A 229 4.42 7.08 17.99
CA VAL A 229 5.58 8.01 18.13
C VAL A 229 6.47 7.72 19.33
N SER A 230 5.94 7.07 20.38
CA SER A 230 6.65 6.86 21.67
C SER A 230 6.69 5.41 22.12
N ASN A 231 6.22 4.47 21.33
CA ASN A 231 6.33 3.03 21.62
C ASN A 231 6.65 2.24 20.35
N ALA A 232 7.49 1.22 20.52
CA ALA A 232 7.79 0.24 19.48
C ALA A 232 6.65 -0.75 19.32
N ASN A 233 6.85 -1.76 18.45
CA ASN A 233 5.81 -2.70 18.08
C ASN A 233 5.12 -3.39 19.26
N ARG A 234 3.80 -3.33 19.25
CA ARG A 234 2.88 -4.02 20.14
C ARG A 234 1.93 -4.89 19.36
N LEU A 235 1.64 -6.07 19.87
CA LEU A 235 0.67 -7.03 19.32
C LEU A 235 -0.64 -6.95 20.08
N TYR A 236 -1.73 -6.89 19.34
CA TYR A 236 -3.09 -6.80 19.88
C TYR A 236 -4.02 -7.85 19.29
N SER A 237 -5.03 -8.21 20.07
CA SER A 237 -6.27 -8.77 19.54
C SER A 237 -7.37 -7.73 19.56
N TYR A 238 -8.23 -7.77 18.55
CA TYR A 238 -9.42 -6.93 18.44
C TYR A 238 -10.65 -7.80 18.16
N ASN A 239 -11.71 -7.60 18.94
CA ASN A 239 -12.97 -8.28 18.71
C ASN A 239 -13.85 -7.43 17.79
N THR A 240 -14.08 -7.92 16.56
CA THR A 240 -14.80 -7.19 15.51
C THR A 240 -16.29 -7.00 15.80
N LYS A 241 -16.87 -7.78 16.73
CA LYS A 241 -18.30 -7.70 17.10
C LYS A 241 -18.57 -6.64 18.18
N ASN A 242 -17.68 -6.50 19.17
CA ASN A 242 -17.89 -5.58 20.29
C ASN A 242 -16.87 -4.44 20.38
N ASN A 243 -15.97 -4.34 19.38
CA ASN A 243 -14.92 -3.32 19.26
C ASN A 243 -13.94 -3.26 20.44
N LYS A 244 -13.71 -4.37 21.15
CA LYS A 244 -12.75 -4.42 22.26
C LYS A 244 -11.37 -4.81 21.79
N THR A 245 -10.38 -4.02 22.18
CA THR A 245 -8.96 -4.26 21.97
C THR A 245 -8.32 -4.81 23.23
N GLN A 246 -7.39 -5.75 23.10
CA GLN A 246 -6.58 -6.30 24.16
C GLN A 246 -5.13 -6.34 23.72
N LEU A 247 -4.24 -5.75 24.51
CA LEU A 247 -2.79 -5.89 24.34
C LEU A 247 -2.40 -7.33 24.68
N ILE A 248 -1.72 -7.99 23.74
CA ILE A 248 -1.21 -9.36 23.90
C ILE A 248 0.26 -9.31 24.32
N TYR A 249 1.04 -8.47 23.65
CA TYR A 249 2.48 -8.41 23.88
C TYR A 249 3.05 -7.04 23.52
N ASP A 250 3.94 -6.51 24.38
CA ASP A 250 4.74 -5.31 24.12
C ASP A 250 6.20 -5.73 23.93
N LEU A 251 6.67 -5.65 22.69
CA LEU A 251 8.01 -6.14 22.31
C LEU A 251 9.15 -5.38 23.01
N SER A 252 8.92 -4.14 23.39
CA SER A 252 9.96 -3.21 23.86
C SER A 252 9.72 -2.70 25.27
N ALA A 253 8.74 -3.21 26.00
CA ALA A 253 8.39 -2.71 27.34
C ALA A 253 9.62 -2.60 28.26
N ASP A 254 10.42 -3.65 28.35
CA ASP A 254 11.62 -3.65 29.19
C ASP A 254 12.74 -2.76 28.67
N LYS A 255 12.85 -2.61 27.34
CA LYS A 255 13.92 -1.80 26.72
C LYS A 255 13.66 -0.30 26.83
N LEU A 256 12.40 0.09 26.80
CA LEU A 256 11.97 1.49 26.75
C LEU A 256 11.55 2.06 28.11
N LYS A 257 11.40 1.23 29.15
CA LYS A 257 10.88 1.66 30.48
C LYS A 257 11.66 2.79 31.13
N ASP A 258 12.98 2.83 30.91
CA ASP A 258 13.87 3.82 31.50
C ASP A 258 14.28 4.93 30.51
N ILE A 259 13.70 4.92 29.29
CA ILE A 259 13.98 5.93 28.26
C ILE A 259 12.96 7.06 28.37
N LYS A 260 13.45 8.27 28.55
CA LYS A 260 12.65 9.48 28.49
C LYS A 260 12.68 10.03 27.08
N PHE A 261 11.55 9.94 26.38
CA PHE A 261 11.35 10.62 25.10
C PHE A 261 11.05 12.12 25.31
N GLY A 262 11.39 12.92 24.31
CA GLY A 262 10.90 14.28 24.20
C GLY A 262 9.44 14.31 23.75
N GLU A 263 8.80 15.44 23.93
CA GLU A 263 7.42 15.66 23.47
C GLU A 263 7.36 15.68 21.94
N VAL A 264 6.23 15.21 21.41
CA VAL A 264 5.92 15.27 19.97
C VAL A 264 4.63 16.05 19.79
N HIS A 265 4.66 17.05 18.92
CA HIS A 265 3.51 17.91 18.67
C HIS A 265 3.18 17.93 17.19
N ASP A 266 1.89 17.86 16.87
CA ASP A 266 1.41 18.13 15.53
C ASP A 266 1.55 19.62 15.23
N TRP A 267 1.98 19.93 14.02
CA TRP A 267 2.12 21.29 13.55
C TRP A 267 1.85 21.38 12.07
N ASN A 268 0.72 21.97 11.74
CA ASN A 268 0.28 22.17 10.37
C ASN A 268 0.45 23.65 10.01
N PHE A 269 0.87 23.92 8.79
CA PHE A 269 0.91 25.29 8.30
C PHE A 269 0.13 25.41 7.00
N THR A 270 -0.23 26.64 6.66
CA THR A 270 -0.87 26.95 5.37
C THR A 270 0.17 27.60 4.48
N SER A 271 0.46 26.94 3.35
CA SER A 271 1.38 27.47 2.36
C SER A 271 0.81 28.71 1.66
N THR A 272 1.66 29.46 0.95
CA THR A 272 1.27 30.70 0.28
C THR A 272 0.17 30.54 -0.76
N ASP A 273 -0.04 29.32 -1.29
CA ASP A 273 -1.14 29.01 -2.22
C ASP A 273 -2.43 28.54 -1.52
N GLY A 274 -2.46 28.58 -0.18
CA GLY A 274 -3.60 28.16 0.63
C GLY A 274 -3.69 26.66 0.92
N THR A 275 -2.67 25.87 0.55
CA THR A 275 -2.63 24.44 0.88
C THR A 275 -2.25 24.24 2.34
N VAL A 276 -3.01 23.41 3.06
CA VAL A 276 -2.65 22.97 4.41
C VAL A 276 -1.67 21.82 4.28
N ILE A 277 -0.47 22.01 4.82
CA ILE A 277 0.60 21.00 4.89
C ILE A 277 0.69 20.46 6.29
N GLN A 278 0.60 19.15 6.41
CA GLN A 278 0.71 18.47 7.70
C GLN A 278 2.18 18.28 8.09
N GLY A 279 2.49 18.59 9.34
CA GLY A 279 3.79 18.35 9.94
C GLY A 279 3.67 17.97 11.41
N ARG A 280 4.80 17.67 12.01
CA ARG A 280 4.99 17.49 13.45
C ARG A 280 6.43 17.75 13.81
N TYR A 281 6.66 18.10 15.07
CA TYR A 281 8.02 18.28 15.58
C TYR A 281 8.24 17.49 16.86
N TYR A 282 9.49 17.10 17.04
CA TYR A 282 10.01 16.36 18.18
C TYR A 282 10.95 17.25 18.97
N LEU A 283 10.70 17.38 20.25
CA LEU A 283 11.52 18.17 21.16
C LEU A 283 12.58 17.32 21.89
N PRO A 284 13.71 17.87 22.28
CA PRO A 284 14.64 17.20 23.17
C PRO A 284 13.98 16.75 24.48
N PRO A 285 14.40 15.62 25.08
CA PRO A 285 13.80 15.10 26.33
C PRO A 285 13.79 16.07 27.52
N ASN A 286 14.67 17.05 27.52
CA ASN A 286 14.76 18.11 28.54
C ASN A 286 14.69 19.49 27.87
N PHE A 287 13.69 19.65 26.99
CA PHE A 287 13.49 20.90 26.26
C PHE A 287 13.24 22.08 27.22
N ASP A 288 13.94 23.20 26.95
CA ASP A 288 13.80 24.46 27.67
C ASP A 288 13.50 25.57 26.66
N ALA A 289 12.28 26.10 26.71
CA ALA A 289 11.79 27.10 25.75
C ALA A 289 12.59 28.44 25.83
N SER A 290 13.39 28.66 26.85
CA SER A 290 14.26 29.84 26.95
C SER A 290 15.56 29.73 26.13
N ARG A 291 15.85 28.54 25.60
CA ARG A 291 17.07 28.25 24.84
C ARG A 291 16.78 28.12 23.34
N LYS A 292 17.79 28.37 22.54
CA LYS A 292 17.76 28.07 21.10
C LYS A 292 18.35 26.70 20.84
N TYR A 293 17.72 25.96 19.92
CA TYR A 293 18.14 24.62 19.50
C TYR A 293 18.42 24.60 18.02
N PRO A 294 19.41 23.84 17.55
CA PRO A 294 19.51 23.53 16.12
C PRO A 294 18.33 22.66 15.70
N MET A 295 17.88 22.81 14.47
CA MET A 295 16.75 22.05 13.92
C MET A 295 17.19 21.17 12.77
N ILE A 296 16.64 19.96 12.72
CA ILE A 296 16.70 19.05 11.57
C ILE A 296 15.31 19.04 10.95
N VAL A 297 15.24 19.32 9.65
CA VAL A 297 14.01 19.16 8.86
C VAL A 297 14.10 17.84 8.11
N TYR A 298 13.16 16.93 8.37
CA TYR A 298 13.09 15.63 7.73
C TYR A 298 11.82 15.48 6.90
N TYR A 299 11.98 15.09 5.66
CA TYR A 299 10.89 14.83 4.73
C TYR A 299 11.31 13.73 3.75
N TYR A 300 10.35 13.02 3.19
CA TYR A 300 10.62 12.07 2.12
C TYR A 300 10.67 12.77 0.75
N GLY A 301 9.75 13.69 0.50
CA GLY A 301 9.66 14.44 -0.76
C GLY A 301 9.19 13.62 -1.95
N GLY A 302 8.68 12.42 -1.72
CA GLY A 302 8.12 11.51 -2.71
C GLY A 302 6.66 11.18 -2.42
N THR A 303 6.22 9.99 -2.83
CA THR A 303 4.82 9.59 -2.74
C THR A 303 4.37 9.17 -1.35
N SER A 304 5.26 8.61 -0.53
CA SER A 304 4.85 8.06 0.77
C SER A 304 4.94 9.09 1.89
N PRO A 305 4.05 9.06 2.88
CA PRO A 305 4.12 9.95 4.04
C PRO A 305 5.29 9.58 4.97
N THR A 306 5.85 10.59 5.63
CA THR A 306 6.68 10.42 6.82
C THR A 306 5.76 10.10 7.98
N ASN A 307 5.65 8.82 8.34
CA ASN A 307 4.69 8.33 9.33
C ASN A 307 5.19 8.51 10.79
N ARG A 308 4.35 8.09 11.75
CA ARG A 308 4.53 8.26 13.20
C ARG A 308 5.28 7.11 13.88
N ALA A 309 5.99 6.27 13.13
CA ALA A 309 6.70 5.14 13.69
C ALA A 309 7.88 5.58 14.59
N LEU A 310 8.00 4.99 15.77
CA LEU A 310 9.17 5.16 16.64
C LEU A 310 10.42 4.52 16.01
N GLU A 311 10.26 3.28 15.55
CA GLU A 311 11.32 2.52 14.89
C GLU A 311 11.33 2.88 13.40
N PHE A 312 12.22 3.77 13.04
CA PHE A 312 12.43 4.25 11.68
C PHE A 312 13.93 4.30 11.37
N SER A 313 14.31 4.16 10.09
CA SER A 313 15.72 4.17 9.66
C SER A 313 16.48 5.41 10.14
N TYR A 314 15.79 6.53 10.26
CA TYR A 314 16.31 7.81 10.79
C TYR A 314 15.47 8.19 12.00
N SER A 315 15.82 7.69 13.18
CA SER A 315 15.02 7.89 14.39
C SER A 315 14.97 9.36 14.79
N MET A 316 13.78 9.97 14.75
CA MET A 316 13.54 11.37 15.13
C MET A 316 13.87 11.60 16.60
N HIS A 317 13.51 10.65 17.46
CA HIS A 317 13.83 10.72 18.89
C HIS A 317 15.32 10.62 19.20
N MET A 318 16.09 9.89 18.38
CA MET A 318 17.54 9.85 18.53
C MET A 318 18.17 11.23 18.30
N TYR A 319 17.77 11.92 17.24
CA TYR A 319 18.24 13.27 16.97
C TYR A 319 17.75 14.26 18.02
N ALA A 320 16.51 14.12 18.50
CA ALA A 320 15.99 14.92 19.58
C ALA A 320 16.79 14.72 20.89
N ALA A 321 17.15 13.47 21.21
CA ALA A 321 18.00 13.16 22.35
C ALA A 321 19.42 13.75 22.24
N LEU A 322 19.93 13.96 21.03
CA LEU A 322 21.18 14.65 20.75
C LEU A 322 21.10 16.20 20.87
N GLY A 323 19.93 16.74 21.18
CA GLY A 323 19.70 18.15 21.39
C GLY A 323 19.18 18.95 20.19
N TYR A 324 18.67 18.28 19.17
CA TYR A 324 18.01 18.93 18.03
C TYR A 324 16.49 18.99 18.23
N VAL A 325 15.85 20.02 17.73
CA VAL A 325 14.44 19.96 17.38
C VAL A 325 14.35 19.25 16.03
N VAL A 326 13.50 18.24 15.89
CA VAL A 326 13.32 17.55 14.61
C VAL A 326 11.93 17.87 14.10
N TYR A 327 11.86 18.51 12.93
CA TYR A 327 10.62 18.84 12.25
C TYR A 327 10.42 17.91 11.06
N THR A 328 9.23 17.33 10.94
CA THR A 328 8.84 16.48 9.80
C THR A 328 7.60 17.02 9.15
N LEU A 329 7.49 16.90 7.81
CA LEU A 329 6.30 17.33 7.07
C LEU A 329 6.02 16.44 5.87
N ASN A 330 4.77 16.48 5.41
CA ASN A 330 4.25 15.74 4.27
C ASN A 330 3.75 16.73 3.21
N PRO A 331 4.62 17.13 2.26
CA PRO A 331 4.29 18.14 1.26
C PRO A 331 3.36 17.60 0.17
N SER A 332 2.87 18.48 -0.69
CA SER A 332 2.07 18.15 -1.88
C SER A 332 2.69 17.02 -2.70
N GLY A 333 1.88 16.07 -3.11
CA GLY A 333 2.31 14.84 -3.80
C GLY A 333 2.34 13.59 -2.91
N THR A 334 2.24 13.75 -1.58
CA THR A 334 2.20 12.63 -0.64
C THR A 334 0.85 11.91 -0.71
N THR A 335 0.85 10.56 -0.71
CA THR A 335 -0.36 9.73 -0.62
C THR A 335 -1.00 9.81 0.78
N GLY A 336 -2.27 9.40 0.88
CA GLY A 336 -3.01 9.43 2.15
C GLY A 336 -3.69 10.77 2.46
N PHE A 337 -3.60 11.75 1.57
CA PHE A 337 -4.24 13.07 1.65
C PHE A 337 -5.30 13.27 0.56
N GLY A 338 -5.64 12.22 -0.17
CA GLY A 338 -6.53 12.20 -1.31
C GLY A 338 -5.81 12.26 -2.66
N GLN A 339 -6.47 11.73 -3.69
CA GLN A 339 -5.90 11.57 -5.03
C GLN A 339 -5.45 12.91 -5.64
N GLU A 340 -6.22 13.98 -5.41
CA GLU A 340 -5.88 15.32 -5.92
C GLU A 340 -4.57 15.84 -5.32
N PHE A 341 -4.38 15.68 -4.00
CA PHE A 341 -3.16 16.07 -3.32
C PHE A 341 -1.97 15.23 -3.80
N ALA A 342 -2.13 13.91 -3.90
CA ALA A 342 -1.11 13.00 -4.38
C ALA A 342 -0.71 13.27 -5.85
N ALA A 343 -1.63 13.76 -6.69
CA ALA A 343 -1.37 14.09 -8.09
C ALA A 343 -0.50 15.34 -8.30
N ARG A 344 -0.36 16.20 -7.29
CA ARG A 344 0.26 17.52 -7.43
C ARG A 344 1.74 17.50 -7.81
N HIS A 345 2.46 16.43 -7.52
CA HIS A 345 3.88 16.35 -7.87
C HIS A 345 4.17 15.48 -9.11
N VAL A 346 3.16 14.86 -9.71
CA VAL A 346 3.36 14.04 -10.91
C VAL A 346 3.88 14.91 -12.05
N ASN A 347 5.05 14.57 -12.57
CA ASN A 347 5.83 15.34 -13.54
C ASN A 347 6.21 16.78 -13.07
N ALA A 348 6.14 17.06 -11.76
CA ALA A 348 6.43 18.37 -11.17
C ALA A 348 7.32 18.24 -9.92
N TRP A 349 8.29 17.31 -9.96
CA TRP A 349 9.19 17.05 -8.85
C TRP A 349 10.05 18.26 -8.51
N GLY A 350 10.02 18.64 -7.24
CA GLY A 350 10.88 19.67 -6.68
C GLY A 350 10.30 21.08 -6.74
N ASP A 351 9.37 21.39 -7.63
CA ASP A 351 8.84 22.76 -7.76
C ASP A 351 8.07 23.16 -6.49
N LYS A 352 6.81 22.78 -6.40
CA LYS A 352 5.93 23.13 -5.29
C LYS A 352 6.37 22.51 -3.95
N THR A 353 6.87 21.28 -3.99
CA THR A 353 7.33 20.53 -2.80
C THR A 353 8.47 21.27 -2.08
N ALA A 354 9.45 21.79 -2.84
CA ALA A 354 10.57 22.54 -2.24
C ALA A 354 10.08 23.83 -1.56
N ASP A 355 9.19 24.57 -2.21
CA ASP A 355 8.63 25.81 -1.65
C ASP A 355 7.85 25.55 -0.35
N GLU A 356 7.05 24.51 -0.29
CA GLU A 356 6.30 24.13 0.91
C GLU A 356 7.23 23.71 2.07
N ILE A 357 8.33 22.98 1.77
CA ILE A 357 9.32 22.60 2.78
C ILE A 357 10.03 23.84 3.34
N ILE A 358 10.44 24.77 2.47
CA ILE A 358 11.09 26.04 2.87
C ILE A 358 10.14 26.85 3.74
N GLN A 359 8.91 27.08 3.28
CA GLN A 359 7.90 27.84 4.02
C GLN A 359 7.61 27.24 5.40
N GLY A 360 7.46 25.92 5.48
CA GLY A 360 7.24 25.22 6.75
C GLY A 360 8.43 25.26 7.69
N THR A 361 9.64 25.44 7.14
CA THR A 361 10.86 25.56 7.93
C THR A 361 11.05 26.96 8.50
N GLU A 362 10.59 28.00 7.78
CA GLU A 362 10.74 29.41 8.16
C GLU A 362 9.70 29.89 9.18
N GLN A 363 8.54 29.24 9.27
CA GLN A 363 7.47 29.55 10.23
C GLN A 363 7.72 28.93 11.60
#